data_2b91bf7dee7872834cbec3c67b982802
#
_entry.id   2b91bf7dee7872834cbec3c67b982802
#
_cell.length_a   1.000
_cell.length_b   1.000
_cell.length_c   1.000
_cell.angle_alpha   90.00
_cell.angle_beta   90.00
_cell.angle_gamma   90.00
#
_symmetry.space_group_name_H-M   'P 1'
#
loop_
_entity.id
_entity.type
_entity.pdbx_description
1 polymer ?
#
loop_
_entity_poly.entity_id
_entity_poly.type
_entity_poly.pdbx_seq_one_letter_code
_entity_poly.pdbx_strand_id
1 'polypeptide(L)'
;NPAALGVARGAIEQLNEVASSRKQEQGIIAASELASKYHGLRERAYAATDNPKTPRSALVSLRVQILEFAVECAIAVITASSGGAMLMGNAAERRAREAMFLQIQAQTQETRNAALTRVTTK
;
A
#
# COMPACT_ATOMS: atom_id res chain seq x y z
N ASN A 1 -9.94 -1.56 4.50
CA ASN A 1 -9.13 -1.56 5.72
C ASN A 1 -8.45 -0.20 5.92
N PRO A 2 -8.99 0.63 6.86
CA PRO A 2 -8.42 1.96 7.09
C PRO A 2 -6.96 1.93 7.52
N ALA A 3 -6.54 0.90 8.25
CA ALA A 3 -5.16 0.78 8.72
C ALA A 3 -4.19 0.63 7.55
N ALA A 4 -4.55 -0.19 6.56
CA ALA A 4 -3.70 -0.40 5.38
C ALA A 4 -3.59 0.89 4.55
N LEU A 5 -4.69 1.62 4.37
CA LEU A 5 -4.66 2.91 3.68
C LEU A 5 -3.81 3.92 4.44
N GLY A 6 -3.87 3.92 5.78
CA GLY A 6 -3.02 4.78 6.60
C GLY A 6 -1.54 4.47 6.44
N VAL A 7 -1.17 3.19 6.38
CA VAL A 7 0.21 2.78 6.14
C VAL A 7 0.68 3.25 4.76
N ALA A 8 -0.15 3.07 3.73
CA ALA A 8 0.17 3.51 2.37
C ALA A 8 0.38 5.02 2.31
N ARG A 9 -0.52 5.79 2.91
CA ARG A 9 -0.41 7.25 2.94
C ARG A 9 0.88 7.70 3.61
N GLY A 10 1.19 7.13 4.76
CA GLY A 10 2.42 7.48 5.47
C GLY A 10 3.67 7.13 4.68
N ALA A 11 3.66 5.99 3.98
CA ALA A 11 4.77 5.60 3.13
C ALA A 11 4.96 6.57 1.96
N ILE A 12 3.87 7.01 1.33
CA ILE A 12 3.92 7.98 0.22
C ILE A 12 4.51 9.31 0.71
N GLU A 13 4.08 9.80 1.87
CA GLU A 13 4.62 11.03 2.45
C GLU A 13 6.11 10.91 2.69
N GLN A 14 6.54 9.78 3.25
CA GLN A 14 7.95 9.54 3.51
C GLN A 14 8.75 9.41 2.21
N LEU A 15 8.21 8.74 1.20
CA LEU A 15 8.85 8.63 -0.11
C LEU A 15 9.11 10.02 -0.69
N ASN A 16 8.09 10.89 -0.64
CA ASN A 16 8.23 12.24 -1.14
C ASN A 16 9.32 13.03 -0.39
N GLU A 17 9.39 12.90 0.93
CA GLU A 17 10.41 13.54 1.74
C GLU A 17 11.82 13.06 1.38
N VAL A 18 12.00 11.74 1.30
CA VAL A 18 13.31 11.15 0.98
C VAL A 18 13.74 11.54 -0.42
N ALA A 19 12.83 11.41 -1.40
CA ALA A 19 13.15 11.73 -2.79
C ALA A 19 13.47 13.21 -2.96
N SER A 20 12.73 14.09 -2.28
CA SER A 20 12.96 15.53 -2.36
C SER A 20 14.30 15.90 -1.72
N SER A 21 14.63 15.35 -0.54
CA SER A 21 15.88 15.69 0.14
C SER A 21 17.11 15.16 -0.60
N ARG A 22 16.99 14.05 -1.31
CA ARG A 22 18.06 13.44 -2.09
C ARG A 22 18.05 13.86 -3.55
N LYS A 23 17.11 14.71 -3.94
CA LYS A 23 16.92 15.18 -5.31
C LYS A 23 16.78 14.02 -6.30
N GLN A 24 16.03 13.00 -5.89
CA GLN A 24 15.73 11.83 -6.70
C GLN A 24 14.48 12.09 -7.53
N GLU A 25 14.68 12.51 -8.76
CA GLU A 25 13.59 12.88 -9.64
C GLU A 25 12.58 11.75 -9.85
N GLN A 26 13.07 10.53 -10.09
CA GLN A 26 12.21 9.35 -10.27
C GLN A 26 11.42 9.01 -9.01
N GLY A 27 11.99 9.25 -7.84
CA GLY A 27 11.29 9.05 -6.58
C GLY A 27 10.16 10.05 -6.38
N ILE A 28 10.37 11.30 -6.80
CA ILE A 28 9.32 12.34 -6.74
C ILE A 28 8.17 11.98 -7.67
N ILE A 29 8.48 11.52 -8.89
CA ILE A 29 7.47 11.06 -9.85
C ILE A 29 6.70 9.88 -9.28
N ALA A 30 7.40 8.90 -8.72
CA ALA A 30 6.78 7.73 -8.12
C ALA A 30 5.83 8.12 -6.97
N ALA A 31 6.24 9.04 -6.10
CA ALA A 31 5.39 9.51 -5.02
C ALA A 31 4.10 10.15 -5.55
N SER A 32 4.20 10.94 -6.61
CA SER A 32 3.03 11.55 -7.24
C SER A 32 2.08 10.50 -7.82
N GLU A 33 2.61 9.51 -8.52
CA GLU A 33 1.81 8.43 -9.10
C GLU A 33 1.14 7.57 -8.03
N LEU A 34 1.87 7.25 -6.97
CA LEU A 34 1.32 6.49 -5.85
C LEU A 34 0.23 7.29 -5.12
N ALA A 35 0.39 8.60 -4.99
CA ALA A 35 -0.63 9.46 -4.41
C ALA A 35 -1.93 9.42 -5.23
N SER A 36 -1.82 9.43 -6.55
CA SER A 36 -3.00 9.30 -7.43
C SER A 36 -3.69 7.95 -7.25
N LYS A 37 -2.91 6.87 -7.19
CA LYS A 37 -3.47 5.52 -6.93
C LYS A 37 -4.15 5.46 -5.57
N TYR A 38 -3.53 6.07 -4.55
CA TYR A 38 -4.09 6.12 -3.20
C TYR A 38 -5.48 6.77 -3.21
N HIS A 39 -5.61 7.92 -3.85
CA HIS A 39 -6.89 8.61 -3.92
C HIS A 39 -7.95 7.79 -4.65
N GLY A 40 -7.57 7.14 -5.75
CA GLY A 40 -8.48 6.27 -6.49
C GLY A 40 -8.96 5.08 -5.66
N LEU A 41 -8.05 4.42 -4.95
CA LEU A 41 -8.40 3.28 -4.09
C LEU A 41 -9.29 3.73 -2.92
N ARG A 42 -8.95 4.87 -2.32
CA ARG A 42 -9.73 5.44 -1.22
C ARG A 42 -11.16 5.74 -1.65
N GLU A 43 -11.33 6.38 -2.80
CA GLU A 43 -12.66 6.68 -3.33
C GLU A 43 -13.46 5.41 -3.62
N ARG A 44 -12.82 4.42 -4.23
CA ARG A 44 -13.49 3.14 -4.52
C ARG A 44 -13.87 2.41 -3.22
N ALA A 45 -13.04 2.50 -2.20
CA ALA A 45 -13.31 1.87 -0.91
C ALA A 45 -14.53 2.51 -0.25
N TYR A 46 -14.62 3.82 -0.24
CA TYR A 46 -15.76 4.51 0.32
C TYR A 46 -17.04 4.23 -0.46
N ALA A 47 -16.96 4.30 -1.79
CA ALA A 47 -18.12 4.02 -2.64
C ALA A 47 -18.63 2.60 -2.43
N ALA A 48 -17.74 1.61 -2.36
CA ALA A 48 -18.11 0.22 -2.16
C ALA A 48 -18.72 -0.01 -0.78
N THR A 49 -18.15 0.61 0.25
CA THR A 49 -18.64 0.47 1.63
C THR A 49 -19.99 1.14 1.81
N ASP A 50 -20.22 2.28 1.17
CA ASP A 50 -21.45 3.03 1.28
C ASP A 50 -22.62 2.42 0.49
N ASN A 51 -22.32 1.54 -0.47
CA ASN A 51 -23.34 0.90 -1.28
C ASN A 51 -23.71 -0.47 -0.68
N PRO A 52 -24.92 -0.63 -0.11
CA PRO A 52 -25.31 -1.89 0.50
C PRO A 52 -25.47 -3.05 -0.50
N LYS A 53 -25.49 -2.75 -1.80
CA LYS A 53 -25.60 -3.75 -2.86
C LYS A 53 -24.25 -4.27 -3.33
N THR A 54 -23.14 -3.75 -2.83
CA THR A 54 -21.81 -4.20 -3.22
C THR A 54 -21.61 -5.67 -2.84
N PRO A 55 -21.31 -6.56 -3.80
CA PRO A 55 -21.10 -7.98 -3.50
C PRO A 55 -19.92 -8.16 -2.56
N ARG A 56 -20.00 -9.18 -1.70
CA ARG A 56 -18.90 -9.49 -0.79
C ARG A 56 -17.60 -9.79 -1.54
N SER A 57 -17.68 -10.46 -2.68
CA SER A 57 -16.51 -10.74 -3.50
C SER A 57 -15.79 -9.48 -3.96
N ALA A 58 -16.56 -8.42 -4.28
CA ALA A 58 -15.98 -7.13 -4.67
C ALA A 58 -15.29 -6.46 -3.48
N LEU A 59 -15.86 -6.55 -2.29
CA LEU A 59 -15.26 -6.00 -1.07
C LEU A 59 -13.96 -6.73 -0.73
N VAL A 60 -13.94 -8.05 -0.84
CA VAL A 60 -12.74 -8.86 -0.59
C VAL A 60 -11.64 -8.51 -1.61
N SER A 61 -12.00 -8.41 -2.89
CA SER A 61 -11.05 -8.04 -3.94
C SER A 61 -10.44 -6.67 -3.68
N LEU A 62 -11.26 -5.69 -3.32
CA LEU A 62 -10.79 -4.34 -3.03
C LEU A 62 -9.86 -4.33 -1.81
N ARG A 63 -10.18 -5.10 -0.79
CA ARG A 63 -9.33 -5.23 0.40
C ARG A 63 -7.95 -5.78 0.04
N VAL A 64 -7.91 -6.80 -0.82
CA VAL A 64 -6.64 -7.37 -1.30
C VAL A 64 -5.85 -6.31 -2.06
N GLN A 65 -6.50 -5.55 -2.93
CA GLN A 65 -5.84 -4.49 -3.69
C GLN A 65 -5.23 -3.42 -2.77
N ILE A 66 -5.95 -3.03 -1.73
CA ILE A 66 -5.45 -2.04 -0.76
C ILE A 66 -4.23 -2.56 -0.01
N LEU A 67 -4.27 -3.83 0.41
CA LEU A 67 -3.14 -4.44 1.11
C LEU A 67 -1.91 -4.55 0.22
N GLU A 68 -2.09 -4.99 -1.04
CA GLU A 68 -1.00 -5.04 -2.02
C GLU A 68 -0.42 -3.66 -2.26
N PHE A 69 -1.27 -2.65 -2.37
CA PHE A 69 -0.84 -1.27 -2.57
C PHE A 69 -0.03 -0.76 -1.39
N ALA A 70 -0.44 -1.07 -0.15
CA ALA A 70 0.31 -0.67 1.04
C ALA A 70 1.72 -1.24 1.02
N VAL A 71 1.87 -2.51 0.62
CA VAL A 71 3.17 -3.16 0.49
C VAL A 71 4.00 -2.49 -0.62
N GLU A 72 3.38 -2.20 -1.76
CA GLU A 72 4.04 -1.50 -2.87
C GLU A 72 4.61 -0.15 -2.42
N CYS A 73 3.83 0.63 -1.69
CA CYS A 73 4.27 1.92 -1.17
C CYS A 73 5.45 1.77 -0.20
N ALA A 74 5.37 0.78 0.69
CA ALA A 74 6.44 0.53 1.66
C ALA A 74 7.74 0.13 0.96
N ILE A 75 7.65 -0.72 -0.06
CA ILE A 75 8.83 -1.13 -0.86
C ILE A 75 9.44 0.08 -1.59
N ALA A 76 8.60 0.97 -2.12
CA ALA A 76 9.09 2.17 -2.79
C ALA A 76 9.92 3.04 -1.85
N VAL A 77 9.47 3.20 -0.60
CA VAL A 77 10.23 3.97 0.40
C VAL A 77 11.58 3.31 0.69
N ILE A 78 11.58 1.99 0.87
CA ILE A 78 12.82 1.24 1.12
C ILE A 78 13.79 1.42 -0.05
N THR A 79 13.27 1.32 -1.27
CA THR A 79 14.08 1.48 -2.48
C THR A 79 14.71 2.88 -2.55
N ALA A 80 13.92 3.91 -2.30
CA ALA A 80 14.41 5.29 -2.31
C ALA A 80 15.41 5.56 -1.19
N SER A 81 15.29 4.85 -0.08
CA SER A 81 16.12 5.01 1.10
C SER A 81 17.27 4.01 1.12
N SER A 82 17.59 3.34 0.01
CA SER A 82 18.61 2.29 0.00
C SER A 82 19.92 2.80 0.60
N GLY A 83 20.50 1.98 1.48
CA GLY A 83 21.65 2.40 2.30
C GLY A 83 21.19 2.91 3.67
N GLY A 84 20.25 3.86 3.73
CA GLY A 84 19.67 4.34 4.98
C GLY A 84 18.69 3.36 5.60
N ALA A 85 17.93 2.64 4.78
CA ALA A 85 16.95 1.67 5.26
C ALA A 85 17.59 0.46 5.96
N MET A 86 18.88 0.29 5.81
CA MET A 86 19.61 -0.78 6.48
C MET A 86 19.83 -0.50 7.96
N LEU A 87 19.64 0.73 8.40
CA LEU A 87 19.81 1.11 9.80
C LEU A 87 18.61 0.66 10.63
N MET A 88 18.89 0.11 11.80
CA MET A 88 17.86 -0.32 12.73
C MET A 88 16.97 0.84 13.15
N GLY A 89 15.66 0.58 13.20
CA GLY A 89 14.71 1.60 13.59
C GLY A 89 14.35 2.60 12.52
N ASN A 90 14.80 2.40 11.30
CA ASN A 90 14.45 3.25 10.19
C ASN A 90 12.93 3.21 9.93
N ALA A 91 12.33 4.36 9.66
CA ALA A 91 10.87 4.46 9.46
C ALA A 91 10.40 3.69 8.23
N ALA A 92 11.20 3.61 7.16
CA ALA A 92 10.85 2.85 5.97
C ALA A 92 10.74 1.36 6.28
N GLU A 93 11.71 0.82 7.03
CA GLU A 93 11.69 -0.57 7.45
C GLU A 93 10.46 -0.87 8.31
N ARG A 94 10.15 0.02 9.25
CA ARG A 94 8.99 -0.14 10.12
C ARG A 94 7.71 -0.17 9.31
N ARG A 95 7.55 0.71 8.32
CA ARG A 95 6.36 0.74 7.47
C ARG A 95 6.23 -0.51 6.63
N ALA A 96 7.34 -1.04 6.12
CA ALA A 96 7.32 -2.30 5.38
C ALA A 96 6.83 -3.45 6.26
N ARG A 97 7.32 -3.53 7.51
CA ARG A 97 6.88 -4.54 8.45
C ARG A 97 5.40 -4.39 8.81
N GLU A 98 4.95 -3.16 9.01
CA GLU A 98 3.54 -2.88 9.29
C GLU A 98 2.64 -3.33 8.14
N ALA A 99 3.03 -3.02 6.90
CA ALA A 99 2.25 -3.40 5.73
C ALA A 99 2.18 -4.92 5.60
N MET A 100 3.28 -5.63 5.80
CA MET A 100 3.31 -7.08 5.74
C MET A 100 2.49 -7.71 6.88
N PHE A 101 2.58 -7.13 8.08
CA PHE A 101 1.80 -7.60 9.22
C PHE A 101 0.30 -7.45 8.96
N LEU A 102 -0.12 -6.31 8.41
CA LEU A 102 -1.52 -6.09 8.05
C LEU A 102 -1.99 -7.08 7.00
N GLN A 103 -1.14 -7.40 6.03
CA GLN A 103 -1.47 -8.40 5.01
C GLN A 103 -1.70 -9.77 5.63
N ILE A 104 -0.84 -10.18 6.56
CA ILE A 104 -0.98 -11.45 7.27
C ILE A 104 -2.25 -11.46 8.11
N GLN A 105 -2.48 -10.40 8.90
CA GLN A 105 -3.64 -10.28 9.78
C GLN A 105 -4.96 -10.33 9.03
N ALA A 106 -4.97 -9.79 7.82
CA ALA A 106 -6.17 -9.73 7.01
C ALA A 106 -6.49 -11.04 6.30
N GLN A 107 -5.63 -12.06 6.41
CA GLN A 107 -5.82 -13.32 5.72
C GLN A 107 -7.01 -14.09 6.28
N THR A 108 -8.05 -14.21 5.46
CA THR A 108 -9.14 -15.16 5.62
C THR A 108 -9.05 -16.10 4.43
N GLN A 109 -9.83 -17.17 4.42
CA GLN A 109 -9.86 -18.07 3.28
C GLN A 109 -10.21 -17.31 1.99
N GLU A 110 -11.22 -16.45 2.05
CA GLU A 110 -11.65 -15.66 0.89
C GLU A 110 -10.54 -14.71 0.43
N THR A 111 -9.89 -14.03 1.38
CA THR A 111 -8.81 -13.08 1.06
C THR A 111 -7.61 -13.81 0.45
N ARG A 112 -7.25 -14.97 1.00
CA ARG A 112 -6.17 -15.79 0.45
C ARG A 112 -6.46 -16.21 -0.98
N ASN A 113 -7.68 -16.69 -1.23
CA ASN A 113 -8.07 -17.12 -2.58
C ASN A 113 -8.04 -15.95 -3.57
N ALA A 114 -8.54 -14.79 -3.17
CA ALA A 114 -8.51 -13.60 -4.01
C ALA A 114 -7.07 -13.17 -4.32
N ALA A 115 -6.18 -13.21 -3.33
CA ALA A 115 -4.77 -12.85 -3.52
C ALA A 115 -4.08 -13.81 -4.48
N LEU A 116 -4.30 -15.12 -4.31
CA LEU A 116 -3.72 -16.14 -5.18
C LEU A 116 -4.25 -16.02 -6.61
N THR A 117 -5.52 -15.72 -6.78
CA THR A 117 -6.11 -15.49 -8.09
C THR A 117 -5.42 -14.31 -8.80
N ARG A 118 -5.15 -13.22 -8.08
CA ARG A 118 -4.46 -12.07 -8.65
C ARG A 118 -3.05 -12.42 -9.14
N VAL A 119 -2.34 -13.28 -8.41
CA VAL A 119 -1.01 -13.73 -8.83
C VAL A 119 -1.08 -14.44 -10.20
N THR A 120 -2.10 -15.25 -10.41
CA THR A 120 -2.24 -16.03 -11.67
C THR A 120 -2.80 -15.20 -12.81
N THR A 121 -3.41 -14.04 -12.56
CA THR A 121 -4.03 -13.21 -13.60
C THR A 121 -3.25 -11.96 -13.96
N LYS A 122 -2.17 -11.68 -13.26
CA LYS A 122 -1.30 -10.52 -13.55
C LYS A 122 -0.53 -10.69 -14.84
#